data_954dfe391969396ba87fe372dfa8815a
#
_entry.id   954dfe391969396ba87fe372dfa8815a
#
_cell.length_a   1.000
_cell.length_b   1.000
_cell.length_c   1.000
_cell.angle_alpha   90.00
_cell.angle_beta   90.00
_cell.angle_gamma   90.00
#
_symmetry.space_group_name_H-M   'P 1'
#
loop_
_entity.id
_entity.type
_entity.pdbx_description
1 polymer ?
#
loop_
_entity_poly.entity_id
_entity_poly.type
_entity_poly.pdbx_seq_one_letter_code
_entity_poly.pdbx_strand_id
1 'polypeptide(L)'
;MRVLTILLLSTAATLAAEDYTLGPDSQRQPGVPQGKVTQHSWTSQIFPGTVRDYWIYVPAQYRPDHPAAVMIFQDGGGYVKEDGAWRVPIVFDNLIHKGEMPVTIGIFINPGVLPAASPDRQARYNRSYEYDGLGGRYARFLLEEILPEVSKQYKLSPDPNDRALAGSSSGGICAFTAAWNRPDAFHRVLSFIGSFTDLRGGNVYADLIRKTEPLPLRIFLQDGRHDLNIYAGSWYVANQDMAAALEFAGYDSKFVVGDEAHNAKHGGAILPDALRWLWRDYPKPIARATGGDQVVAAILDPASDWEVASDGHKFTEGAAVDRDGNVFFVDIPSNRIYRIGADGKISVFREDSGGASGLMFGPDGRLYAAQNGRKRIVAYTLNGAEAVIAEGVGSNDLAVGAHGEVYFTDPAAQRIWFIDVKGNKRVVYEGISFPNGVRLSPDQSLLLVDDSNGRWVWSFQVQADGSLANGEAFYHLETSDETSATGADGMTVDSEGFLYVTTNLGLQICDQPGRVEGILRKPQDGPLSNVVFGGPGLETLYVTAGDKVFRRHVRRKGVLPSVPVKPPVPRL
;
A
#
# COMPACT_ATOMS: atom_id res chain seq x y z
N MET A 1 50.99 -1.05 -59.48
CA MET A 1 50.04 -0.76 -58.39
C MET A 1 48.67 -1.31 -58.79
N ARG A 2 48.27 -2.44 -58.26
CA ARG A 2 46.93 -3.00 -58.47
C ARG A 2 46.07 -2.63 -57.25
N VAL A 3 45.01 -1.84 -57.46
CA VAL A 3 44.03 -1.45 -56.46
C VAL A 3 43.04 -2.61 -56.30
N LEU A 4 43.01 -3.21 -55.13
CA LEU A 4 42.05 -4.28 -54.77
C LEU A 4 40.81 -3.60 -54.17
N THR A 5 39.70 -3.59 -54.90
CA THR A 5 38.42 -3.08 -54.44
C THR A 5 37.74 -4.20 -53.65
N ILE A 6 37.65 -4.08 -52.33
CA ILE A 6 36.89 -4.98 -51.47
C ILE A 6 35.41 -4.52 -51.46
N LEU A 7 34.56 -5.34 -52.07
CA LEU A 7 33.10 -5.18 -52.01
C LEU A 7 32.62 -5.74 -50.65
N LEU A 8 32.23 -4.87 -49.71
CA LEU A 8 31.51 -5.26 -48.51
C LEU A 8 30.04 -5.53 -48.88
N LEU A 9 29.67 -6.81 -48.97
CA LEU A 9 28.27 -7.21 -48.98
C LEU A 9 27.73 -7.10 -47.54
N SER A 10 26.95 -6.04 -47.26
CA SER A 10 26.12 -5.98 -46.07
C SER A 10 24.89 -6.89 -46.26
N THR A 11 24.90 -8.07 -45.67
CA THR A 11 23.69 -8.88 -45.50
C THR A 11 22.82 -8.18 -44.44
N ALA A 12 21.84 -7.41 -44.88
CA ALA A 12 20.72 -7.01 -44.03
C ALA A 12 19.93 -8.29 -43.73
N ALA A 13 20.09 -8.81 -42.53
CA ALA A 13 19.15 -9.79 -41.98
C ALA A 13 17.81 -9.07 -41.82
N THR A 14 16.87 -9.31 -42.72
CA THR A 14 15.47 -8.98 -42.48
C THR A 14 15.01 -9.87 -41.34
N LEU A 15 14.91 -9.31 -40.13
CA LEU A 15 14.14 -9.91 -39.04
C LEU A 15 12.72 -10.09 -39.60
N ALA A 16 12.31 -11.35 -39.83
CA ALA A 16 10.93 -11.64 -40.16
C ALA A 16 10.08 -11.12 -38.99
N ALA A 17 9.05 -10.31 -39.29
CA ALA A 17 8.08 -9.89 -38.29
C ALA A 17 7.48 -11.13 -37.64
N GLU A 18 7.45 -11.16 -36.30
CA GLU A 18 6.82 -12.27 -35.57
C GLU A 18 5.35 -12.37 -35.98
N ASP A 19 4.92 -13.53 -36.44
CA ASP A 19 3.53 -13.78 -36.84
C ASP A 19 2.74 -14.25 -35.62
N TYR A 20 2.01 -13.33 -34.99
CA TYR A 20 1.16 -13.61 -33.82
C TYR A 20 -0.17 -14.25 -34.24
N THR A 21 -0.11 -15.42 -34.85
CA THR A 21 -1.31 -16.21 -35.18
C THR A 21 -1.86 -16.94 -33.97
N LEU A 22 -3.19 -17.05 -33.93
CA LEU A 22 -3.88 -17.77 -32.87
C LEU A 22 -3.67 -19.29 -33.01
N GLY A 23 -3.04 -19.90 -32.00
CA GLY A 23 -2.77 -21.33 -31.93
C GLY A 23 -4.03 -22.18 -31.72
N PRO A 24 -3.86 -23.53 -31.69
CA PRO A 24 -4.97 -24.48 -31.54
C PRO A 24 -5.83 -24.25 -30.31
N ASP A 25 -5.25 -23.79 -29.19
CA ASP A 25 -5.98 -23.55 -27.94
C ASP A 25 -6.92 -22.32 -27.99
N SER A 26 -6.71 -21.46 -28.98
CA SER A 26 -7.59 -20.33 -29.29
C SER A 26 -8.62 -20.66 -30.39
N GLN A 27 -8.76 -21.92 -30.76
CA GLN A 27 -9.70 -22.43 -31.77
C GLN A 27 -10.64 -23.45 -31.13
N ARG A 28 -11.89 -23.52 -31.61
CA ARG A 28 -12.84 -24.58 -31.21
C ARG A 28 -12.27 -25.96 -31.57
N GLN A 29 -12.20 -26.87 -30.59
CA GLN A 29 -11.66 -28.20 -30.75
C GLN A 29 -12.80 -29.24 -30.74
N PRO A 30 -12.79 -30.25 -31.61
CA PRO A 30 -13.75 -31.34 -31.57
C PRO A 30 -13.69 -32.10 -30.24
N GLY A 31 -14.85 -32.39 -29.64
CA GLY A 31 -14.94 -33.14 -28.40
C GLY A 31 -14.69 -32.35 -27.12
N VAL A 32 -14.32 -31.09 -27.21
CA VAL A 32 -14.19 -30.21 -26.03
C VAL A 32 -15.57 -29.66 -25.66
N PRO A 33 -16.04 -29.93 -24.41
CA PRO A 33 -17.31 -29.37 -23.94
C PRO A 33 -17.25 -27.83 -23.89
N GLN A 34 -18.30 -27.18 -24.39
CA GLN A 34 -18.37 -25.72 -24.45
C GLN A 34 -19.11 -25.16 -23.22
N GLY A 35 -18.51 -24.13 -22.60
CA GLY A 35 -19.16 -23.33 -21.57
C GLY A 35 -20.24 -22.43 -22.14
N LYS A 36 -21.01 -21.83 -21.25
CA LYS A 36 -22.11 -20.91 -21.59
C LYS A 36 -21.76 -19.47 -21.21
N VAL A 37 -21.95 -18.54 -22.13
CA VAL A 37 -21.83 -17.10 -21.90
C VAL A 37 -23.23 -16.48 -21.77
N THR A 38 -23.43 -15.65 -20.76
CA THR A 38 -24.67 -14.86 -20.57
C THR A 38 -24.29 -13.40 -20.39
N GLN A 39 -25.08 -12.50 -21.02
CA GLN A 39 -24.89 -11.06 -20.90
C GLN A 39 -25.84 -10.47 -19.86
N HIS A 40 -25.36 -9.51 -19.10
CA HIS A 40 -26.06 -8.81 -18.04
C HIS A 40 -25.73 -7.32 -18.10
N SER A 41 -26.53 -6.52 -17.40
CA SER A 41 -26.26 -5.08 -17.19
C SER A 41 -26.23 -4.79 -15.69
N TRP A 42 -25.41 -3.85 -15.27
CA TRP A 42 -25.27 -3.43 -13.87
C TRP A 42 -25.26 -1.92 -13.73
N THR A 43 -26.02 -1.43 -12.74
CA THR A 43 -25.97 -0.01 -12.31
C THR A 43 -25.23 0.05 -10.97
N SER A 44 -24.08 0.74 -10.95
CA SER A 44 -23.21 0.79 -9.78
C SER A 44 -23.67 1.83 -8.76
N GLN A 45 -23.49 1.50 -7.47
CA GLN A 45 -23.61 2.42 -6.34
C GLN A 45 -22.23 2.99 -5.95
N ILE A 46 -21.17 2.21 -6.09
CA ILE A 46 -19.78 2.64 -5.84
C ILE A 46 -19.30 3.67 -6.86
N PHE A 47 -19.74 3.51 -8.13
CA PHE A 47 -19.63 4.53 -9.19
C PHE A 47 -21.03 5.08 -9.52
N PRO A 48 -21.59 5.98 -8.69
CA PRO A 48 -23.01 6.28 -8.68
C PRO A 48 -23.59 6.63 -10.05
N GLY A 49 -24.69 5.94 -10.40
CA GLY A 49 -25.44 6.18 -11.62
C GLY A 49 -24.81 5.65 -12.91
N THR A 50 -23.61 5.06 -12.86
CA THR A 50 -23.00 4.45 -14.05
C THR A 50 -23.64 3.12 -14.36
N VAL A 51 -23.86 2.86 -15.66
CA VAL A 51 -24.36 1.61 -16.19
C VAL A 51 -23.27 0.94 -17.02
N ARG A 52 -23.19 -0.38 -16.98
CA ARG A 52 -22.24 -1.18 -17.76
C ARG A 52 -22.80 -2.53 -18.10
N ASP A 53 -22.39 -3.05 -19.24
CA ASP A 53 -22.60 -4.44 -19.58
C ASP A 53 -21.50 -5.31 -18.97
N TYR A 54 -21.87 -6.52 -18.57
CA TYR A 54 -20.93 -7.56 -18.19
C TYR A 54 -21.44 -8.92 -18.65
N TRP A 55 -20.52 -9.87 -18.81
CA TRP A 55 -20.83 -11.22 -19.22
C TRP A 55 -20.31 -12.20 -18.19
N ILE A 56 -21.01 -13.31 -18.04
CA ILE A 56 -20.58 -14.45 -17.22
C ILE A 56 -20.38 -15.63 -18.12
N TYR A 57 -19.16 -16.19 -18.15
CA TYR A 57 -18.85 -17.47 -18.76
C TYR A 57 -18.84 -18.53 -17.65
N VAL A 58 -19.58 -19.63 -17.87
CA VAL A 58 -19.61 -20.78 -16.96
C VAL A 58 -19.15 -22.00 -17.74
N PRO A 59 -18.03 -22.65 -17.38
CA PRO A 59 -17.51 -23.82 -18.08
C PRO A 59 -18.47 -25.00 -17.92
N ALA A 60 -18.49 -25.89 -18.90
CA ALA A 60 -19.33 -27.10 -18.88
C ALA A 60 -19.00 -28.04 -17.71
N GLN A 61 -17.79 -27.97 -17.16
CA GLN A 61 -17.31 -28.74 -16.00
C GLN A 61 -17.73 -28.15 -14.64
N TYR A 62 -18.38 -26.98 -14.63
CA TYR A 62 -18.86 -26.38 -13.38
C TYR A 62 -19.88 -27.25 -12.66
N ARG A 63 -19.72 -27.35 -11.35
CA ARG A 63 -20.62 -28.10 -10.44
C ARG A 63 -21.09 -27.21 -9.30
N PRO A 64 -22.41 -27.07 -9.07
CA PRO A 64 -22.93 -26.18 -8.04
C PRO A 64 -22.54 -26.57 -6.61
N ASP A 65 -22.17 -27.83 -6.37
CA ASP A 65 -21.71 -28.33 -5.07
C ASP A 65 -20.25 -27.95 -4.75
N HIS A 66 -19.46 -27.60 -5.76
CA HIS A 66 -18.05 -27.21 -5.61
C HIS A 66 -17.82 -25.74 -5.96
N PRO A 67 -17.08 -24.95 -5.14
CA PRO A 67 -16.72 -23.59 -5.51
C PRO A 67 -15.80 -23.58 -6.73
N ALA A 68 -16.07 -22.71 -7.69
CA ALA A 68 -15.23 -22.49 -8.85
C ALA A 68 -14.22 -21.38 -8.61
N ALA A 69 -13.05 -21.48 -9.22
CA ALA A 69 -12.14 -20.35 -9.35
C ALA A 69 -12.79 -19.22 -10.17
N VAL A 70 -12.30 -18.00 -10.02
CA VAL A 70 -12.87 -16.82 -10.68
C VAL A 70 -11.76 -16.05 -11.43
N MET A 71 -12.04 -15.64 -12.65
CA MET A 71 -11.18 -14.73 -13.36
C MET A 71 -11.99 -13.57 -13.96
N ILE A 72 -11.60 -12.33 -13.62
CA ILE A 72 -12.31 -11.12 -13.99
C ILE A 72 -11.50 -10.36 -15.03
N PHE A 73 -12.14 -10.00 -16.14
CA PHE A 73 -11.53 -9.29 -17.27
C PHE A 73 -12.11 -7.88 -17.38
N GLN A 74 -11.25 -6.88 -17.36
CA GLN A 74 -11.59 -5.49 -17.64
C GLN A 74 -11.65 -5.26 -19.16
N ASP A 75 -12.55 -4.39 -19.66
CA ASP A 75 -12.95 -4.25 -21.06
C ASP A 75 -13.56 -5.54 -21.64
N GLY A 76 -14.39 -6.18 -20.84
CA GLY A 76 -14.88 -7.55 -21.00
C GLY A 76 -15.47 -7.88 -22.37
N GLY A 77 -16.15 -6.94 -23.01
CA GLY A 77 -16.74 -7.10 -24.33
C GLY A 77 -15.72 -7.48 -25.42
N GLY A 78 -14.45 -7.10 -25.26
CA GLY A 78 -13.37 -7.49 -26.17
C GLY A 78 -12.89 -8.92 -25.95
N TYR A 79 -12.89 -9.40 -24.72
CA TYR A 79 -12.39 -10.72 -24.32
C TYR A 79 -13.38 -11.86 -24.58
N VAL A 80 -14.67 -11.57 -24.49
CA VAL A 80 -15.73 -12.57 -24.61
C VAL A 80 -16.03 -13.00 -26.06
N LYS A 81 -15.60 -12.22 -27.06
CA LYS A 81 -15.87 -12.47 -28.48
C LYS A 81 -15.11 -13.70 -29.00
N GLU A 82 -15.81 -14.62 -29.65
CA GLU A 82 -15.22 -15.82 -30.25
C GLU A 82 -14.46 -15.58 -31.56
N ASP A 83 -14.73 -14.48 -32.24
CA ASP A 83 -14.08 -14.03 -33.49
C ASP A 83 -13.01 -12.94 -33.25
N GLY A 84 -12.81 -12.54 -31.97
CA GLY A 84 -11.83 -11.54 -31.59
C GLY A 84 -10.39 -12.10 -31.47
N ALA A 85 -9.49 -11.24 -30.99
CA ALA A 85 -8.11 -11.61 -30.73
C ALA A 85 -7.94 -12.49 -29.47
N TRP A 86 -8.78 -12.29 -28.45
CA TRP A 86 -8.63 -12.95 -27.16
C TRP A 86 -9.32 -14.30 -27.02
N ARG A 87 -10.57 -14.42 -27.49
CA ARG A 87 -11.37 -15.66 -27.50
C ARG A 87 -11.40 -16.41 -26.17
N VAL A 88 -11.46 -15.69 -25.05
CA VAL A 88 -11.30 -16.29 -23.71
C VAL A 88 -12.24 -17.47 -23.46
N PRO A 89 -13.54 -17.46 -23.84
CA PRO A 89 -14.41 -18.63 -23.65
C PRO A 89 -13.87 -19.89 -24.33
N ILE A 90 -13.31 -19.77 -25.54
CA ILE A 90 -12.72 -20.90 -26.29
C ILE A 90 -11.45 -21.39 -25.59
N VAL A 91 -10.57 -20.46 -25.19
CA VAL A 91 -9.32 -20.80 -24.50
C VAL A 91 -9.62 -21.49 -23.16
N PHE A 92 -10.61 -21.00 -22.41
CA PHE A 92 -11.02 -21.61 -21.14
C PHE A 92 -11.56 -23.02 -21.36
N ASP A 93 -12.46 -23.22 -22.33
CA ASP A 93 -12.98 -24.56 -22.68
C ASP A 93 -11.83 -25.55 -22.92
N ASN A 94 -10.84 -25.16 -23.74
CA ASN A 94 -9.72 -26.00 -24.10
C ASN A 94 -8.79 -26.31 -22.91
N LEU A 95 -8.39 -25.27 -22.14
CA LEU A 95 -7.45 -25.46 -21.03
C LEU A 95 -8.08 -26.18 -19.84
N ILE A 96 -9.34 -25.92 -19.51
CA ILE A 96 -10.07 -26.62 -18.45
C ILE A 96 -10.25 -28.10 -18.86
N HIS A 97 -10.62 -28.38 -20.12
CA HIS A 97 -10.74 -29.76 -20.62
C HIS A 97 -9.42 -30.54 -20.53
N LYS A 98 -8.29 -29.88 -20.76
CA LYS A 98 -6.94 -30.47 -20.64
C LYS A 98 -6.45 -30.58 -19.19
N GLY A 99 -7.14 -29.97 -18.22
CA GLY A 99 -6.68 -29.90 -16.84
C GLY A 99 -5.48 -28.96 -16.63
N GLU A 100 -5.26 -28.03 -17.55
CA GLU A 100 -4.14 -27.07 -17.52
C GLU A 100 -4.48 -25.76 -16.79
N MET A 101 -5.76 -25.60 -16.43
CA MET A 101 -6.24 -24.59 -15.50
C MET A 101 -7.44 -25.15 -14.70
N PRO A 102 -7.75 -24.59 -13.51
CA PRO A 102 -8.91 -25.04 -12.74
C PRO A 102 -10.23 -24.72 -13.44
N VAL A 103 -11.32 -25.36 -12.96
CA VAL A 103 -12.68 -24.98 -13.36
C VAL A 103 -12.91 -23.54 -12.92
N THR A 104 -12.93 -22.62 -13.88
CA THR A 104 -12.92 -21.18 -13.66
C THR A 104 -14.14 -20.52 -14.29
N ILE A 105 -14.91 -19.76 -13.50
CA ILE A 105 -15.95 -18.87 -14.01
C ILE A 105 -15.29 -17.56 -14.46
N GLY A 106 -15.54 -17.17 -15.71
CA GLY A 106 -15.07 -15.90 -16.28
C GLY A 106 -16.12 -14.80 -16.09
N ILE A 107 -15.71 -13.64 -15.59
CA ILE A 107 -16.54 -12.45 -15.47
C ILE A 107 -15.92 -11.35 -16.32
N PHE A 108 -16.63 -10.85 -17.31
CA PHE A 108 -16.14 -9.92 -18.31
C PHE A 108 -16.87 -8.59 -18.13
N ILE A 109 -16.18 -7.54 -17.69
CA ILE A 109 -16.81 -6.30 -17.26
C ILE A 109 -16.37 -5.14 -18.14
N ASN A 110 -17.31 -4.41 -18.71
CA ASN A 110 -17.04 -3.14 -19.37
C ASN A 110 -16.95 -1.99 -18.34
N PRO A 111 -16.22 -0.92 -18.67
CA PRO A 111 -16.22 0.29 -17.84
C PRO A 111 -17.62 0.92 -17.79
N GLY A 112 -17.88 1.66 -16.72
CA GLY A 112 -19.15 2.33 -16.54
C GLY A 112 -19.34 3.54 -17.45
N VAL A 113 -20.57 3.78 -17.83
CA VAL A 113 -21.00 4.99 -18.53
C VAL A 113 -22.11 5.65 -17.70
N LEU A 114 -21.95 6.90 -17.34
CA LEU A 114 -23.04 7.69 -16.82
C LEU A 114 -23.88 8.14 -18.03
N PRO A 115 -25.14 7.67 -18.18
CA PRO A 115 -25.97 8.01 -19.32
C PRO A 115 -26.19 9.53 -19.45
N ALA A 116 -26.33 10.00 -20.66
CA ALA A 116 -26.73 11.38 -20.91
C ALA A 116 -28.10 11.69 -20.28
N ALA A 117 -28.25 12.88 -19.68
CA ALA A 117 -29.48 13.29 -19.03
C ALA A 117 -30.65 13.50 -20.04
N SER A 118 -30.33 13.72 -21.33
CA SER A 118 -31.26 13.82 -22.46
C SER A 118 -30.52 13.50 -23.76
N PRO A 119 -31.24 13.22 -24.88
CA PRO A 119 -30.61 12.82 -26.16
C PRO A 119 -29.64 13.84 -26.75
N ASP A 120 -29.78 15.12 -26.40
CA ASP A 120 -28.94 16.24 -26.83
C ASP A 120 -27.75 16.51 -25.90
N ARG A 121 -27.58 15.71 -24.85
CA ARG A 121 -26.52 15.83 -23.87
C ARG A 121 -25.45 14.74 -24.04
N GLN A 122 -24.24 15.00 -23.52
CA GLN A 122 -23.12 14.07 -23.54
C GLN A 122 -23.23 13.08 -22.39
N ALA A 123 -23.00 11.78 -22.67
CA ALA A 123 -22.72 10.79 -21.65
C ALA A 123 -21.29 10.97 -21.10
N ARG A 124 -21.04 10.52 -19.87
CA ARG A 124 -19.70 10.50 -19.28
C ARG A 124 -19.17 9.08 -19.28
N TYR A 125 -18.09 8.89 -20.03
CA TYR A 125 -17.38 7.61 -20.12
C TYR A 125 -16.34 7.51 -19.00
N ASN A 126 -16.51 6.52 -18.13
CA ASN A 126 -15.71 6.42 -16.91
C ASN A 126 -14.45 5.56 -17.05
N ARG A 127 -14.13 5.02 -18.23
CA ARG A 127 -13.05 4.01 -18.36
C ARG A 127 -11.75 4.45 -17.66
N SER A 128 -11.19 5.59 -18.00
CA SER A 128 -9.96 6.08 -17.35
C SER A 128 -10.16 6.41 -15.88
N TYR A 129 -11.32 6.98 -15.53
CA TYR A 129 -11.63 7.29 -14.12
C TYR A 129 -11.72 6.05 -13.23
N GLU A 130 -12.27 4.95 -13.75
CA GLU A 130 -12.42 3.69 -13.01
C GLU A 130 -11.16 2.83 -13.04
N TYR A 131 -10.45 2.80 -14.19
CA TYR A 131 -9.37 1.86 -14.43
C TYR A 131 -7.97 2.41 -14.13
N ASP A 132 -7.73 3.70 -14.40
CA ASP A 132 -6.42 4.32 -14.16
C ASP A 132 -6.33 4.97 -12.77
N GLY A 133 -7.38 4.93 -11.94
CA GLY A 133 -7.33 5.34 -10.55
C GLY A 133 -6.57 4.32 -9.69
N LEU A 134 -5.67 4.77 -8.82
CA LEU A 134 -4.75 3.91 -8.07
C LEU A 134 -5.27 3.47 -6.71
N GLY A 135 -6.44 3.99 -6.29
CA GLY A 135 -7.06 3.64 -5.02
C GLY A 135 -7.85 2.33 -5.02
N GLY A 136 -8.38 1.95 -3.86
CA GLY A 136 -9.13 0.70 -3.65
C GLY A 136 -10.55 0.67 -4.22
N ARG A 137 -11.04 1.77 -4.80
CA ARG A 137 -12.44 1.92 -5.18
C ARG A 137 -12.93 0.89 -6.20
N TYR A 138 -12.10 0.57 -7.21
CA TYR A 138 -12.47 -0.44 -8.21
C TYR A 138 -12.50 -1.84 -7.61
N ALA A 139 -11.57 -2.17 -6.74
CA ALA A 139 -11.58 -3.45 -6.02
C ALA A 139 -12.83 -3.58 -5.14
N ARG A 140 -13.26 -2.50 -4.46
CA ARG A 140 -14.52 -2.47 -3.72
C ARG A 140 -15.73 -2.72 -4.64
N PHE A 141 -15.78 -2.10 -5.81
CA PHE A 141 -16.82 -2.35 -6.80
C PHE A 141 -16.91 -3.85 -7.16
N LEU A 142 -15.77 -4.51 -7.38
CA LEU A 142 -15.76 -5.95 -7.65
C LEU A 142 -16.26 -6.77 -6.44
N LEU A 143 -15.81 -6.43 -5.24
CA LEU A 143 -16.06 -7.22 -4.03
C LEU A 143 -17.43 -6.97 -3.40
N GLU A 144 -17.95 -5.74 -3.49
CA GLU A 144 -19.20 -5.34 -2.84
C GLU A 144 -20.40 -5.40 -3.80
N GLU A 145 -20.19 -5.32 -5.13
CA GLU A 145 -21.28 -5.32 -6.11
C GLU A 145 -21.25 -6.54 -7.03
N ILE A 146 -20.19 -6.74 -7.81
CA ILE A 146 -20.18 -7.73 -8.90
C ILE A 146 -20.08 -9.17 -8.38
N LEU A 147 -19.11 -9.47 -7.52
CA LEU A 147 -18.95 -10.82 -6.98
C LEU A 147 -20.17 -11.29 -6.16
N PRO A 148 -20.78 -10.46 -5.30
CA PRO A 148 -22.03 -10.83 -4.63
C PRO A 148 -23.18 -11.09 -5.60
N GLU A 149 -23.30 -10.30 -6.68
CA GLU A 149 -24.36 -10.50 -7.69
C GLU A 149 -24.20 -11.85 -8.41
N VAL A 150 -22.99 -12.16 -8.88
CA VAL A 150 -22.68 -13.44 -9.54
C VAL A 150 -22.85 -14.62 -8.58
N SER A 151 -22.51 -14.41 -7.30
CA SER A 151 -22.65 -15.44 -6.25
C SER A 151 -24.09 -15.84 -5.94
N LYS A 152 -25.10 -15.06 -6.35
CA LYS A 152 -26.51 -15.45 -6.23
C LYS A 152 -26.86 -16.66 -7.12
N GLN A 153 -26.11 -16.87 -8.19
CA GLN A 153 -26.37 -17.91 -9.18
C GLN A 153 -25.30 -19.00 -9.19
N TYR A 154 -24.06 -18.66 -8.84
CA TYR A 154 -22.91 -19.57 -8.95
C TYR A 154 -22.09 -19.57 -7.67
N LYS A 155 -21.62 -20.74 -7.25
CA LYS A 155 -20.77 -20.90 -6.09
C LYS A 155 -19.32 -20.54 -6.46
N LEU A 156 -18.89 -19.33 -6.08
CA LEU A 156 -17.54 -18.81 -6.31
C LEU A 156 -16.64 -19.13 -5.11
N SER A 157 -15.36 -19.42 -5.36
CA SER A 157 -14.38 -19.59 -4.30
C SER A 157 -14.13 -18.24 -3.57
N PRO A 158 -14.13 -18.21 -2.24
CA PRO A 158 -13.72 -17.04 -1.47
C PRO A 158 -12.19 -16.91 -1.33
N ASP A 159 -11.44 -17.98 -1.65
CA ASP A 159 -9.98 -18.01 -1.51
C ASP A 159 -9.32 -17.04 -2.52
N PRO A 160 -8.49 -16.07 -2.06
CA PRO A 160 -7.78 -15.17 -2.96
C PRO A 160 -6.84 -15.90 -3.92
N ASN A 161 -6.35 -17.09 -3.59
CA ASN A 161 -5.54 -17.94 -4.48
C ASN A 161 -6.33 -18.47 -5.69
N ASP A 162 -7.66 -18.52 -5.59
CA ASP A 162 -8.56 -18.97 -6.65
C ASP A 162 -9.09 -17.81 -7.51
N ARG A 163 -8.63 -16.57 -7.26
CA ARG A 163 -9.14 -15.38 -7.90
C ARG A 163 -8.06 -14.64 -8.70
N ALA A 164 -8.38 -14.39 -9.96
CA ALA A 164 -7.49 -13.73 -10.93
C ALA A 164 -8.15 -12.49 -11.53
N LEU A 165 -7.33 -11.50 -11.87
CA LEU A 165 -7.71 -10.29 -12.57
C LEU A 165 -6.90 -10.17 -13.87
N ALA A 166 -7.54 -9.70 -14.94
CA ALA A 166 -6.89 -9.54 -16.25
C ALA A 166 -7.39 -8.32 -17.00
N GLY A 167 -6.52 -7.70 -17.78
CA GLY A 167 -6.91 -6.61 -18.66
C GLY A 167 -5.78 -6.15 -19.58
N SER A 168 -6.13 -5.25 -20.50
CA SER A 168 -5.19 -4.62 -21.43
C SER A 168 -5.18 -3.11 -21.22
N SER A 169 -4.02 -2.48 -21.41
CA SER A 169 -3.88 -1.02 -21.34
C SER A 169 -4.36 -0.51 -19.97
N SER A 170 -5.30 0.44 -19.90
CA SER A 170 -5.94 0.84 -18.63
C SER A 170 -6.56 -0.35 -17.88
N GLY A 171 -7.09 -1.36 -18.59
CA GLY A 171 -7.57 -2.60 -17.95
C GLY A 171 -6.45 -3.41 -17.29
N GLY A 172 -5.23 -3.35 -17.83
CA GLY A 172 -4.06 -4.03 -17.27
C GLY A 172 -3.59 -3.42 -15.95
N ILE A 173 -3.46 -2.10 -15.89
CA ILE A 173 -3.16 -1.41 -14.63
C ILE A 173 -4.31 -1.56 -13.62
N CYS A 174 -5.57 -1.53 -14.06
CA CYS A 174 -6.74 -1.75 -13.21
C CYS A 174 -6.70 -3.13 -12.53
N ALA A 175 -6.35 -4.18 -13.27
CA ALA A 175 -6.20 -5.53 -12.73
C ALA A 175 -5.10 -5.58 -11.65
N PHE A 176 -3.95 -4.95 -11.93
CA PHE A 176 -2.86 -4.85 -10.96
C PHE A 176 -3.28 -4.04 -9.73
N THR A 177 -3.84 -2.85 -9.93
CA THR A 177 -4.28 -1.95 -8.85
C THR A 177 -5.27 -2.63 -7.90
N ALA A 178 -6.24 -3.37 -8.43
CA ALA A 178 -7.23 -4.07 -7.61
C ALA A 178 -6.60 -5.18 -6.75
N ALA A 179 -5.67 -5.96 -7.31
CA ALA A 179 -4.92 -6.97 -6.54
C ALA A 179 -3.95 -6.36 -5.54
N TRP A 180 -3.28 -5.26 -5.91
CA TRP A 180 -2.37 -4.52 -5.05
C TRP A 180 -3.06 -3.96 -3.79
N ASN A 181 -4.24 -3.38 -3.97
CA ASN A 181 -5.02 -2.83 -2.85
C ASN A 181 -5.75 -3.91 -2.03
N ARG A 182 -6.11 -5.06 -2.64
CA ARG A 182 -6.85 -6.15 -2.00
C ARG A 182 -6.17 -7.51 -2.20
N PRO A 183 -4.94 -7.68 -1.66
CA PRO A 183 -4.24 -8.96 -1.70
C PRO A 183 -4.90 -10.05 -0.86
N ASP A 184 -5.81 -9.68 0.03
CA ASP A 184 -6.71 -10.59 0.76
C ASP A 184 -7.81 -11.19 -0.11
N ALA A 185 -8.01 -10.66 -1.34
CA ALA A 185 -9.07 -11.07 -2.24
C ALA A 185 -8.58 -11.60 -3.60
N PHE A 186 -7.39 -11.19 -4.08
CA PHE A 186 -6.87 -11.52 -5.41
C PHE A 186 -5.37 -11.76 -5.37
N HIS A 187 -4.91 -12.93 -5.84
CA HIS A 187 -3.49 -13.29 -5.87
C HIS A 187 -2.89 -13.37 -7.27
N ARG A 188 -3.70 -13.33 -8.34
CA ARG A 188 -3.24 -13.56 -9.72
C ARG A 188 -3.57 -12.39 -10.62
N VAL A 189 -2.59 -11.91 -11.39
CA VAL A 189 -2.74 -10.77 -12.30
C VAL A 189 -2.18 -11.11 -13.67
N LEU A 190 -2.99 -10.85 -14.72
CA LEU A 190 -2.54 -10.76 -16.12
C LEU A 190 -2.69 -9.31 -16.60
N SER A 191 -1.59 -8.65 -16.92
CA SER A 191 -1.57 -7.31 -17.49
C SER A 191 -0.93 -7.36 -18.88
N PHE A 192 -1.72 -7.09 -19.90
CA PHE A 192 -1.27 -6.96 -21.28
C PHE A 192 -1.16 -5.49 -21.64
N ILE A 193 -0.03 -5.06 -22.22
CA ILE A 193 0.22 -3.66 -22.62
C ILE A 193 -0.25 -2.68 -21.55
N GLY A 194 0.07 -2.97 -20.27
CA GLY A 194 -0.47 -2.26 -19.11
C GLY A 194 -0.08 -0.78 -19.08
N SER A 195 -1.02 0.11 -18.74
CA SER A 195 -0.82 1.56 -18.70
C SER A 195 -0.12 2.02 -17.41
N PHE A 196 1.05 1.46 -17.10
CA PHE A 196 1.88 1.89 -15.96
C PHE A 196 2.61 3.20 -16.22
N THR A 197 1.99 4.08 -16.98
CA THR A 197 2.46 5.41 -17.39
C THR A 197 1.69 6.49 -16.64
N ASP A 198 2.07 7.75 -16.84
CA ASP A 198 1.46 8.91 -16.17
C ASP A 198 0.14 9.36 -16.85
N LEU A 199 -0.76 8.43 -17.19
CA LEU A 199 -2.13 8.78 -17.59
C LEU A 199 -2.91 9.40 -16.43
N ARG A 200 -2.76 8.81 -15.24
CA ARG A 200 -3.31 9.26 -13.95
C ARG A 200 -2.38 8.85 -12.80
N GLY A 201 -1.07 9.00 -12.96
CA GLY A 201 -0.09 8.67 -11.93
C GLY A 201 0.33 7.20 -11.86
N GLY A 202 -0.01 6.35 -12.84
CA GLY A 202 0.31 4.91 -12.82
C GLY A 202 1.80 4.57 -12.81
N ASN A 203 2.65 5.51 -13.20
CA ASN A 203 4.11 5.40 -13.17
C ASN A 203 4.69 5.25 -11.74
N VAL A 204 3.94 5.56 -10.68
CA VAL A 204 4.41 5.42 -9.28
C VAL A 204 4.55 3.95 -8.84
N TYR A 205 3.92 3.00 -9.54
CA TYR A 205 3.90 1.60 -9.09
C TYR A 205 5.28 0.95 -9.03
N ALA A 206 6.16 1.23 -9.98
CA ALA A 206 7.52 0.69 -9.96
C ALA A 206 8.28 1.10 -8.68
N ASP A 207 8.12 2.35 -8.24
CA ASP A 207 8.70 2.85 -7.00
C ASP A 207 8.00 2.26 -5.76
N LEU A 208 6.66 2.21 -5.75
CA LEU A 208 5.90 1.65 -4.63
C LEU A 208 6.20 0.17 -4.41
N ILE A 209 6.35 -0.62 -5.48
CA ILE A 209 6.74 -2.03 -5.39
C ILE A 209 8.09 -2.19 -4.70
N ARG A 210 9.06 -1.33 -5.01
CA ARG A 210 10.41 -1.37 -4.42
C ARG A 210 10.43 -1.04 -2.93
N LYS A 211 9.48 -0.23 -2.46
CA LYS A 211 9.40 0.29 -1.08
C LYS A 211 8.41 -0.49 -0.21
N THR A 212 7.32 -0.98 -0.79
CA THR A 212 6.22 -1.58 -0.02
C THR A 212 6.52 -3.02 0.36
N GLU A 213 6.11 -3.40 1.56
CA GLU A 213 6.14 -4.77 2.06
C GLU A 213 5.57 -5.76 1.03
N PRO A 214 6.29 -6.87 0.75
CA PRO A 214 5.90 -7.84 -0.28
C PRO A 214 4.50 -8.44 -0.08
N LEU A 215 3.83 -8.74 -1.17
CA LEU A 215 2.48 -9.31 -1.22
C LEU A 215 2.49 -10.72 -1.83
N PRO A 216 1.46 -11.56 -1.54
CA PRO A 216 1.31 -12.88 -2.16
C PRO A 216 0.70 -12.76 -3.57
N LEU A 217 1.38 -12.11 -4.49
CA LEU A 217 0.91 -11.90 -5.86
C LEU A 217 1.76 -12.65 -6.88
N ARG A 218 1.10 -13.25 -7.89
CA ARG A 218 1.69 -13.78 -9.10
C ARG A 218 1.27 -12.91 -10.27
N ILE A 219 2.25 -12.32 -11.00
CA ILE A 219 2.00 -11.24 -11.94
C ILE A 219 2.62 -11.58 -13.29
N PHE A 220 1.79 -11.66 -14.33
CA PHE A 220 2.23 -11.77 -15.70
C PHE A 220 2.06 -10.43 -16.41
N LEU A 221 3.13 -9.93 -17.00
CA LEU A 221 3.17 -8.73 -17.82
C LEU A 221 3.49 -9.09 -19.25
N GLN A 222 2.85 -8.43 -20.21
CA GLN A 222 3.21 -8.50 -21.61
C GLN A 222 3.20 -7.11 -22.22
N ASP A 223 4.17 -6.82 -23.09
CA ASP A 223 4.19 -5.58 -23.87
C ASP A 223 4.85 -5.78 -25.24
N GLY A 224 4.72 -4.78 -26.09
CA GLY A 224 5.34 -4.71 -27.41
C GLY A 224 6.42 -3.62 -27.49
N ARG A 225 7.52 -3.90 -28.21
CA ARG A 225 8.61 -2.90 -28.42
C ARG A 225 8.16 -1.63 -29.13
N HIS A 226 7.07 -1.73 -29.91
CA HIS A 226 6.50 -0.64 -30.69
C HIS A 226 5.23 -0.07 -30.06
N ASP A 227 5.02 -0.30 -28.76
CA ASP A 227 3.89 0.24 -28.03
C ASP A 227 3.93 1.77 -27.94
N LEU A 228 2.85 2.37 -27.45
CA LEU A 228 2.67 3.82 -27.38
C LEU A 228 3.85 4.52 -26.68
N ASN A 229 4.26 5.62 -27.30
CA ASN A 229 5.16 6.61 -26.70
C ASN A 229 4.54 7.99 -26.93
N ILE A 230 3.83 8.51 -25.94
CA ILE A 230 3.01 9.72 -26.02
C ILE A 230 3.22 10.60 -24.79
N TYR A 231 2.40 11.65 -24.62
CA TYR A 231 2.53 12.62 -23.53
C TYR A 231 2.56 11.99 -22.11
N ALA A 232 1.92 10.83 -21.93
CA ALA A 232 1.90 10.13 -20.65
C ALA A 232 3.13 9.22 -20.42
N GLY A 233 4.03 9.13 -21.38
CA GLY A 233 5.23 8.29 -21.34
C GLY A 233 5.25 7.19 -22.38
N SER A 234 6.22 6.29 -22.26
CA SER A 234 6.39 5.11 -23.09
C SER A 234 5.86 3.88 -22.35
N TRP A 235 4.89 3.16 -22.92
CA TRP A 235 4.34 1.93 -22.34
C TRP A 235 5.42 0.87 -22.19
N TYR A 236 6.21 0.65 -23.25
CA TYR A 236 7.28 -0.34 -23.21
C TYR A 236 8.29 -0.08 -22.08
N VAL A 237 8.76 1.16 -21.92
CA VAL A 237 9.69 1.53 -20.83
C VAL A 237 9.02 1.36 -19.46
N ALA A 238 7.77 1.78 -19.31
CA ALA A 238 7.02 1.66 -18.06
C ALA A 238 6.81 0.19 -17.65
N ASN A 239 6.48 -0.70 -18.59
CA ASN A 239 6.36 -2.15 -18.33
C ASN A 239 7.71 -2.80 -18.03
N GLN A 240 8.81 -2.33 -18.64
CA GLN A 240 10.17 -2.78 -18.27
C GLN A 240 10.52 -2.38 -16.82
N ASP A 241 10.18 -1.15 -16.41
CA ASP A 241 10.43 -0.68 -15.04
C ASP A 241 9.58 -1.46 -14.03
N MET A 242 8.30 -1.71 -14.35
CA MET A 242 7.45 -2.61 -13.56
C MET A 242 8.06 -3.99 -13.38
N ALA A 243 8.56 -4.60 -14.47
CA ALA A 243 9.19 -5.92 -14.44
C ALA A 243 10.45 -5.92 -13.56
N ALA A 244 11.30 -4.88 -13.70
CA ALA A 244 12.50 -4.71 -12.89
C ALA A 244 12.18 -4.48 -11.41
N ALA A 245 11.10 -3.76 -11.09
CA ALA A 245 10.65 -3.53 -9.72
C ALA A 245 10.12 -4.82 -9.07
N LEU A 246 9.35 -5.61 -9.81
CA LEU A 246 8.83 -6.90 -9.35
C LEU A 246 9.97 -7.91 -9.09
N GLU A 247 10.97 -7.95 -9.97
CA GLU A 247 12.18 -8.77 -9.79
C GLU A 247 12.96 -8.33 -8.55
N PHE A 248 13.22 -7.02 -8.41
CA PHE A 248 13.91 -6.42 -7.26
C PHE A 248 13.24 -6.80 -5.93
N ALA A 249 11.90 -6.81 -5.88
CA ALA A 249 11.12 -7.15 -4.69
C ALA A 249 10.86 -8.68 -4.55
N GLY A 250 11.40 -9.49 -5.46
CA GLY A 250 11.34 -10.96 -5.38
C GLY A 250 9.95 -11.55 -5.62
N TYR A 251 9.10 -10.86 -6.43
CA TYR A 251 7.78 -11.37 -6.81
C TYR A 251 7.86 -12.55 -7.77
N ASP A 252 6.88 -13.43 -7.70
CA ASP A 252 6.63 -14.46 -8.73
C ASP A 252 6.03 -13.79 -9.96
N SER A 253 6.88 -13.28 -10.84
CA SER A 253 6.50 -12.51 -12.02
C SER A 253 7.11 -13.04 -13.31
N LYS A 254 6.46 -12.72 -14.43
CA LYS A 254 6.95 -13.00 -15.77
C LYS A 254 6.64 -11.82 -16.68
N PHE A 255 7.63 -11.36 -17.43
CA PHE A 255 7.48 -10.34 -18.45
C PHE A 255 7.78 -10.93 -19.84
N VAL A 256 6.84 -10.79 -20.77
CA VAL A 256 6.96 -11.25 -22.15
C VAL A 256 6.90 -10.07 -23.10
N VAL A 257 7.92 -9.92 -23.91
CA VAL A 257 8.05 -8.82 -24.88
C VAL A 257 7.92 -9.34 -26.30
N GLY A 258 7.13 -8.66 -27.12
CA GLY A 258 7.02 -8.90 -28.56
C GLY A 258 7.32 -7.65 -29.39
N ASP A 259 7.15 -7.74 -30.71
CA ASP A 259 7.41 -6.64 -31.65
C ASP A 259 6.15 -5.83 -32.03
N GLU A 260 4.97 -6.16 -31.46
CA GLU A 260 3.72 -5.45 -31.76
C GLU A 260 3.64 -4.06 -31.11
N ALA A 261 2.71 -3.27 -31.65
CA ALA A 261 2.27 -1.98 -31.11
C ALA A 261 1.15 -2.19 -30.08
N HIS A 262 0.47 -1.09 -29.67
CA HIS A 262 -0.61 -1.09 -28.68
C HIS A 262 -1.89 -1.77 -29.20
N ASN A 263 -1.86 -3.10 -29.29
CA ASN A 263 -2.98 -3.89 -29.77
C ASN A 263 -3.04 -5.30 -29.14
N ALA A 264 -4.10 -6.04 -29.42
CA ALA A 264 -4.37 -7.34 -28.81
C ALA A 264 -3.73 -8.54 -29.50
N LYS A 265 -2.98 -8.38 -30.62
CA LYS A 265 -2.51 -9.52 -31.42
C LYS A 265 -1.55 -10.42 -30.64
N HIS A 266 -0.46 -9.85 -30.13
CA HIS A 266 0.52 -10.60 -29.35
C HIS A 266 -0.11 -11.18 -28.08
N GLY A 267 -0.81 -10.35 -27.28
CA GLY A 267 -1.47 -10.79 -26.06
C GLY A 267 -2.46 -11.94 -26.30
N GLY A 268 -3.27 -11.87 -27.37
CA GLY A 268 -4.20 -12.93 -27.75
C GLY A 268 -3.53 -14.22 -28.18
N ALA A 269 -2.42 -14.12 -28.97
CA ALA A 269 -1.68 -15.30 -29.40
C ALA A 269 -1.05 -16.07 -28.24
N ILE A 270 -0.56 -15.37 -27.21
CA ILE A 270 0.09 -15.99 -26.03
C ILE A 270 -0.87 -16.24 -24.85
N LEU A 271 -2.14 -15.85 -24.94
CA LEU A 271 -3.10 -15.99 -23.84
C LEU A 271 -3.17 -17.40 -23.24
N PRO A 272 -3.21 -18.50 -24.06
CA PRO A 272 -3.19 -19.85 -23.50
C PRO A 272 -1.97 -20.12 -22.62
N ASP A 273 -0.79 -19.70 -23.04
CA ASP A 273 0.46 -19.91 -22.30
C ASP A 273 0.56 -18.98 -21.07
N ALA A 274 0.04 -17.76 -21.16
CA ALA A 274 -0.08 -16.86 -20.03
C ALA A 274 -0.99 -17.45 -18.93
N LEU A 275 -2.11 -18.08 -19.31
CA LEU A 275 -3.02 -18.75 -18.38
C LEU A 275 -2.38 -20.00 -17.75
N ARG A 276 -1.68 -20.84 -18.52
CA ARG A 276 -0.90 -21.97 -17.97
C ARG A 276 0.12 -21.50 -16.95
N TRP A 277 0.85 -20.43 -17.27
CA TRP A 277 1.82 -19.86 -16.35
C TRP A 277 1.16 -19.29 -15.09
N LEU A 278 0.02 -18.62 -15.24
CA LEU A 278 -0.70 -18.02 -14.13
C LEU A 278 -1.26 -19.06 -13.15
N TRP A 279 -1.79 -20.18 -13.69
CA TRP A 279 -2.41 -21.25 -12.91
C TRP A 279 -1.46 -22.44 -12.62
N ARG A 280 -0.17 -22.34 -13.00
CA ARG A 280 0.80 -23.39 -12.67
C ARG A 280 0.83 -23.68 -11.17
N ASP A 281 1.06 -24.92 -10.82
CA ASP A 281 1.12 -25.40 -9.43
C ASP A 281 -0.20 -25.28 -8.63
N TYR A 282 -1.30 -24.87 -9.28
CA TYR A 282 -2.61 -24.86 -8.63
C TYR A 282 -2.98 -26.29 -8.15
N PRO A 283 -3.53 -26.46 -6.92
CA PRO A 283 -4.06 -25.43 -6.01
C PRO A 283 -3.05 -24.91 -4.96
N LYS A 284 -1.75 -25.13 -5.13
CA LYS A 284 -0.75 -24.62 -4.18
C LYS A 284 -0.88 -23.11 -4.00
N PRO A 285 -0.97 -22.61 -2.74
CA PRO A 285 -1.06 -21.18 -2.49
C PRO A 285 0.16 -20.41 -3.02
N ILE A 286 -0.10 -19.22 -3.54
CA ILE A 286 0.96 -18.28 -3.91
C ILE A 286 1.57 -17.73 -2.64
N ALA A 287 2.87 -17.94 -2.46
CA ALA A 287 3.60 -17.39 -1.33
C ALA A 287 3.75 -15.88 -1.45
N ARG A 288 3.88 -15.20 -0.30
CA ARG A 288 4.34 -13.80 -0.26
C ARG A 288 5.71 -13.71 -0.95
N ALA A 289 5.94 -12.65 -1.71
CA ALA A 289 7.23 -12.39 -2.33
C ALA A 289 8.35 -12.28 -1.27
N THR A 290 9.58 -12.57 -1.66
CA THR A 290 10.70 -12.69 -0.70
C THR A 290 11.20 -11.36 -0.15
N GLY A 291 10.82 -10.26 -0.78
CA GLY A 291 11.36 -8.93 -0.50
C GLY A 291 12.66 -8.64 -1.25
N GLY A 292 13.32 -9.63 -1.82
CA GLY A 292 14.53 -9.45 -2.61
C GLY A 292 15.54 -8.50 -1.96
N ASP A 293 15.88 -7.41 -2.65
CA ASP A 293 16.81 -6.38 -2.20
C ASP A 293 16.14 -5.17 -1.50
N GLN A 294 14.85 -5.27 -1.17
CA GLN A 294 14.14 -4.20 -0.46
C GLN A 294 14.73 -3.93 0.93
N VAL A 295 14.82 -2.66 1.34
CA VAL A 295 15.20 -2.28 2.70
C VAL A 295 14.21 -2.84 3.73
N VAL A 296 12.93 -2.85 3.41
CA VAL A 296 11.89 -3.42 4.28
C VAL A 296 12.12 -4.90 4.60
N ALA A 297 12.69 -5.68 3.68
CA ALA A 297 13.04 -7.08 3.93
C ALA A 297 14.20 -7.25 4.95
N ALA A 298 15.08 -6.27 5.04
CA ALA A 298 16.15 -6.26 6.07
C ALA A 298 15.61 -5.84 7.46
N ILE A 299 14.51 -5.10 7.50
CA ILE A 299 13.87 -4.63 8.73
C ILE A 299 12.94 -5.71 9.30
N LEU A 300 12.16 -6.37 8.45
CA LEU A 300 11.16 -7.33 8.87
C LEU A 300 11.78 -8.67 9.29
N ASP A 301 11.23 -9.25 10.34
CA ASP A 301 11.39 -10.67 10.60
C ASP A 301 10.38 -11.44 9.72
N PRO A 302 10.83 -12.29 8.76
CA PRO A 302 9.92 -13.01 7.87
C PRO A 302 9.02 -14.03 8.60
N ALA A 303 9.37 -14.40 9.83
CA ALA A 303 8.55 -15.27 10.68
C ALA A 303 7.46 -14.50 11.46
N SER A 304 7.47 -13.15 11.42
CA SER A 304 6.53 -12.29 12.15
C SER A 304 5.61 -11.53 11.21
N ASP A 305 4.35 -11.44 11.58
CA ASP A 305 3.36 -10.56 10.97
C ASP A 305 2.68 -9.71 12.05
N TRP A 306 1.76 -8.82 11.64
CA TRP A 306 1.00 -8.03 12.59
C TRP A 306 0.08 -8.92 13.44
N GLU A 307 0.18 -8.78 14.76
CA GLU A 307 -0.66 -9.43 15.75
C GLU A 307 -1.43 -8.38 16.55
N VAL A 308 -2.67 -8.67 16.91
CA VAL A 308 -3.43 -7.83 17.85
C VAL A 308 -2.79 -7.91 19.22
N ALA A 309 -2.32 -6.78 19.72
CA ALA A 309 -1.77 -6.64 21.07
C ALA A 309 -2.84 -6.20 22.07
N SER A 310 -3.83 -5.40 21.64
CA SER A 310 -4.98 -4.97 22.45
C SER A 310 -6.14 -4.59 21.54
N ASP A 311 -7.36 -4.89 21.94
CA ASP A 311 -8.61 -4.59 21.22
C ASP A 311 -9.71 -4.10 22.15
N GLY A 312 -10.90 -3.80 21.57
CA GLY A 312 -12.06 -3.37 22.32
C GLY A 312 -12.01 -1.89 22.75
N HIS A 313 -11.17 -1.07 22.09
CA HIS A 313 -11.07 0.36 22.29
C HIS A 313 -11.98 1.13 21.34
N LYS A 314 -12.03 2.45 21.47
CA LYS A 314 -12.78 3.32 20.55
C LYS A 314 -11.89 4.02 19.56
N PHE A 315 -10.78 4.60 20.03
CA PHE A 315 -9.74 5.21 19.21
C PHE A 315 -8.43 5.27 20.00
N THR A 316 -7.49 4.46 19.59
CA THR A 316 -6.18 4.33 20.25
C THR A 316 -5.19 5.34 19.71
N GLU A 317 -4.34 5.88 20.59
CA GLU A 317 -3.38 6.95 20.31
C GLU A 317 -2.20 6.93 21.30
N GLY A 318 -1.21 7.82 21.09
CA GLY A 318 -0.20 8.21 22.08
C GLY A 318 0.65 7.06 22.59
N ALA A 319 1.26 6.27 21.72
CA ALA A 319 2.07 5.14 22.14
C ALA A 319 3.41 5.57 22.76
N ALA A 320 3.71 5.07 23.96
CA ALA A 320 4.97 5.31 24.69
C ALA A 320 5.54 4.02 25.28
N VAL A 321 6.85 3.96 25.51
CA VAL A 321 7.54 2.80 26.09
C VAL A 321 8.34 3.21 27.32
N ASP A 322 8.27 2.40 28.39
CA ASP A 322 9.11 2.55 29.56
C ASP A 322 10.45 1.79 29.41
N ARG A 323 11.33 1.89 30.42
CA ARG A 323 12.65 1.25 30.43
C ARG A 323 12.61 -0.28 30.45
N ASP A 324 11.49 -0.84 30.88
CA ASP A 324 11.27 -2.29 30.96
C ASP A 324 10.62 -2.86 29.68
N GLY A 325 10.36 -2.01 28.68
CA GLY A 325 9.74 -2.39 27.42
C GLY A 325 8.20 -2.48 27.48
N ASN A 326 7.56 -2.05 28.60
CA ASN A 326 6.11 -1.98 28.65
C ASN A 326 5.62 -0.82 27.78
N VAL A 327 4.52 -1.05 27.05
CA VAL A 327 3.93 -0.06 26.15
C VAL A 327 2.69 0.56 26.79
N PHE A 328 2.59 1.87 26.72
CA PHE A 328 1.45 2.64 27.19
C PHE A 328 0.78 3.31 25.99
N PHE A 329 -0.55 3.38 25.99
CA PHE A 329 -1.32 4.04 24.94
C PHE A 329 -2.61 4.63 25.50
N VAL A 330 -3.19 5.57 24.79
CA VAL A 330 -4.45 6.25 25.16
C VAL A 330 -5.61 5.65 24.36
N ASP A 331 -6.77 5.49 24.97
CA ASP A 331 -8.07 5.44 24.29
C ASP A 331 -8.76 6.78 24.53
N ILE A 332 -8.63 7.71 23.57
CA ILE A 332 -9.06 9.10 23.75
C ILE A 332 -10.56 9.20 24.10
N PRO A 333 -11.50 8.56 23.34
CA PRO A 333 -12.92 8.68 23.66
C PRO A 333 -13.32 8.02 24.98
N SER A 334 -12.55 7.02 25.44
CA SER A 334 -12.77 6.37 26.75
C SER A 334 -12.08 7.12 27.90
N ASN A 335 -11.30 8.15 27.58
CA ASN A 335 -10.54 8.97 28.53
C ASN A 335 -9.60 8.15 29.45
N ARG A 336 -8.94 7.10 28.88
CA ARG A 336 -8.10 6.15 29.61
C ARG A 336 -6.70 6.03 29.03
N ILE A 337 -5.74 5.74 29.91
CA ILE A 337 -4.42 5.28 29.53
C ILE A 337 -4.31 3.80 29.92
N TYR A 338 -3.90 2.98 28.96
CA TYR A 338 -3.66 1.54 29.15
C TYR A 338 -2.16 1.25 29.17
N ARG A 339 -1.81 0.11 29.75
CA ARG A 339 -0.46 -0.47 29.75
C ARG A 339 -0.53 -1.90 29.21
N ILE A 340 0.34 -2.22 28.27
CA ILE A 340 0.66 -3.57 27.83
C ILE A 340 1.99 -3.93 28.49
N GLY A 341 1.99 -4.89 29.40
CA GLY A 341 3.22 -5.38 30.05
C GLY A 341 4.13 -6.14 29.06
N ALA A 342 5.41 -6.26 29.37
CA ALA A 342 6.33 -7.10 28.61
C ALA A 342 5.89 -8.57 28.55
N ASP A 343 5.04 -9.01 29.49
CA ASP A 343 4.37 -10.32 29.52
C ASP A 343 3.10 -10.38 28.65
N GLY A 344 2.76 -9.29 27.96
CA GLY A 344 1.57 -9.15 27.11
C GLY A 344 0.27 -8.86 27.87
N LYS A 345 0.30 -8.71 29.20
CA LYS A 345 -0.91 -8.43 29.97
C LYS A 345 -1.32 -6.96 29.84
N ILE A 346 -2.62 -6.75 29.62
CA ILE A 346 -3.22 -5.42 29.49
C ILE A 346 -3.80 -5.01 30.85
N SER A 347 -3.57 -3.77 31.22
CA SER A 347 -4.15 -3.16 32.41
C SER A 347 -4.46 -1.68 32.18
N VAL A 348 -5.43 -1.14 32.91
CA VAL A 348 -5.67 0.30 32.94
C VAL A 348 -4.63 0.93 33.86
N PHE A 349 -3.83 1.84 33.29
CA PHE A 349 -2.87 2.64 34.06
C PHE A 349 -3.55 3.86 34.67
N ARG A 350 -4.47 4.49 33.92
CA ARG A 350 -5.20 5.70 34.36
C ARG A 350 -6.63 5.68 33.84
N GLU A 351 -7.61 5.79 34.75
CA GLU A 351 -9.06 5.86 34.41
C GLU A 351 -9.51 7.22 33.86
N ASP A 352 -8.79 8.28 34.19
CA ASP A 352 -9.08 9.67 33.78
C ASP A 352 -7.79 10.27 33.20
N SER A 353 -7.62 10.17 31.89
CA SER A 353 -6.47 10.69 31.15
C SER A 353 -6.50 12.21 30.97
N GLY A 354 -7.64 12.87 31.27
CA GLY A 354 -7.83 14.30 31.00
C GLY A 354 -7.90 14.65 29.51
N GLY A 355 -8.31 13.71 28.67
CA GLY A 355 -8.31 13.86 27.21
C GLY A 355 -6.88 13.92 26.66
N ALA A 356 -6.00 13.06 27.19
CA ALA A 356 -4.64 12.92 26.67
C ALA A 356 -4.66 12.37 25.25
N SER A 357 -3.71 12.80 24.41
CA SER A 357 -3.41 12.30 23.06
C SER A 357 -1.98 11.76 22.99
N GLY A 358 -0.95 12.58 23.07
CA GLY A 358 0.45 12.15 23.04
C GLY A 358 0.99 11.71 24.41
N LEU A 359 1.85 10.69 24.41
CA LEU A 359 2.53 10.16 25.59
C LEU A 359 4.03 9.99 25.33
N MET A 360 4.88 10.25 26.33
CA MET A 360 6.30 9.88 26.30
C MET A 360 6.89 9.75 27.70
N PHE A 361 7.78 8.78 27.92
CA PHE A 361 8.53 8.70 29.17
C PHE A 361 9.70 9.68 29.19
N GLY A 362 9.84 10.41 30.29
CA GLY A 362 10.98 11.28 30.54
C GLY A 362 12.16 10.57 31.22
N PRO A 363 13.30 11.28 31.35
CA PRO A 363 14.51 10.73 32.01
C PRO A 363 14.30 10.44 33.49
N ASP A 364 13.35 11.08 34.12
CA ASP A 364 12.93 10.89 35.52
C ASP A 364 12.02 9.67 35.74
N GLY A 365 11.72 8.90 34.67
CA GLY A 365 10.87 7.71 34.70
C GLY A 365 9.38 8.01 34.82
N ARG A 366 8.95 9.28 34.70
CA ARG A 366 7.54 9.66 34.64
C ARG A 366 6.99 9.59 33.22
N LEU A 367 5.71 9.26 33.11
CA LEU A 367 4.96 9.29 31.85
C LEU A 367 4.40 10.71 31.64
N TYR A 368 4.95 11.43 30.68
CA TYR A 368 4.45 12.74 30.26
C TYR A 368 3.27 12.54 29.32
N ALA A 369 2.26 13.41 29.42
CA ALA A 369 1.03 13.33 28.65
C ALA A 369 0.56 14.72 28.18
N ALA A 370 0.22 14.80 26.91
CA ALA A 370 -0.43 15.96 26.29
C ALA A 370 -1.95 15.88 26.56
N GLN A 371 -2.41 16.47 27.67
CA GLN A 371 -3.84 16.51 28.02
C GLN A 371 -4.57 17.62 27.25
N ASN A 372 -4.84 17.38 25.96
CA ASN A 372 -5.54 18.34 25.10
C ASN A 372 -6.92 18.73 25.66
N GLY A 373 -7.66 17.78 26.21
CA GLY A 373 -8.97 18.03 26.81
C GLY A 373 -8.94 19.01 28.00
N ARG A 374 -7.84 19.03 28.74
CA ARG A 374 -7.62 19.94 29.90
C ARG A 374 -6.66 21.08 29.57
N LYS A 375 -6.16 21.17 28.36
CA LYS A 375 -5.22 22.19 27.87
C LYS A 375 -3.97 22.33 28.76
N ARG A 376 -3.31 21.19 29.03
CA ARG A 376 -2.12 21.13 29.87
C ARG A 376 -1.20 19.98 29.50
N ILE A 377 0.06 20.10 29.87
CA ILE A 377 1.04 19.00 29.89
C ILE A 377 1.19 18.53 31.32
N VAL A 378 1.12 17.24 31.56
CA VAL A 378 1.29 16.61 32.86
C VAL A 378 2.34 15.53 32.85
N ALA A 379 2.83 15.11 34.02
CA ALA A 379 3.68 13.94 34.17
C ALA A 379 3.13 13.02 35.27
N TYR A 380 2.98 11.73 34.97
CA TYR A 380 2.52 10.72 35.93
C TYR A 380 3.71 9.90 36.42
N THR A 381 3.78 9.67 37.72
CA THR A 381 4.62 8.61 38.28
C THR A 381 4.00 7.23 37.96
N LEU A 382 4.77 6.16 38.00
CA LEU A 382 4.23 4.79 37.75
C LEU A 382 3.19 4.35 38.79
N ASN A 383 3.11 4.97 39.96
CA ASN A 383 2.05 4.75 40.94
C ASN A 383 0.82 5.67 40.76
N GLY A 384 0.77 6.44 39.66
CA GLY A 384 -0.39 7.23 39.23
C GLY A 384 -0.47 8.65 39.81
N ALA A 385 0.52 9.14 40.57
CA ALA A 385 0.53 10.53 41.03
C ALA A 385 0.79 11.47 39.82
N GLU A 386 -0.03 12.54 39.74
CA GLU A 386 0.01 13.52 38.64
C GLU A 386 0.71 14.81 39.09
N ALA A 387 1.58 15.33 38.26
CA ALA A 387 2.17 16.66 38.39
C ALA A 387 1.92 17.47 37.12
N VAL A 388 1.45 18.69 37.25
CA VAL A 388 1.26 19.61 36.13
C VAL A 388 2.60 20.22 35.75
N ILE A 389 2.95 20.13 34.47
CA ILE A 389 4.19 20.68 33.89
C ILE A 389 3.91 22.04 33.23
N ALA A 390 2.78 22.17 32.50
CA ALA A 390 2.34 23.42 31.92
C ALA A 390 0.82 23.47 31.79
N GLU A 391 0.24 24.67 31.87
CA GLU A 391 -1.21 24.92 31.75
C GLU A 391 -1.51 25.95 30.66
N GLY A 392 -2.75 25.97 30.16
CA GLY A 392 -3.24 26.94 29.18
C GLY A 392 -2.60 26.74 27.80
N VAL A 393 -2.33 25.51 27.41
CA VAL A 393 -1.75 25.15 26.13
C VAL A 393 -2.64 24.15 25.39
N GLY A 394 -2.90 24.37 24.08
CA GLY A 394 -3.34 23.31 23.18
C GLY A 394 -2.16 22.36 22.97
N SER A 395 -2.42 21.06 22.97
CA SER A 395 -1.35 20.08 22.77
C SER A 395 -1.89 18.84 22.09
N ASN A 396 -1.09 18.25 21.20
CA ASN A 396 -1.43 16.98 20.56
C ASN A 396 -0.39 15.91 20.87
N ASP A 397 0.83 16.02 20.37
CA ASP A 397 1.91 15.10 20.68
C ASP A 397 3.08 15.80 21.37
N LEU A 398 3.98 15.03 22.00
CA LEU A 398 5.10 15.59 22.76
C LEU A 398 6.36 14.73 22.65
N ALA A 399 7.50 15.40 22.71
CA ALA A 399 8.83 14.81 22.82
C ALA A 399 9.54 15.34 24.07
N VAL A 400 10.05 14.42 24.90
CA VAL A 400 10.79 14.74 26.12
C VAL A 400 12.27 14.48 25.89
N GLY A 401 13.10 15.50 26.08
CA GLY A 401 14.55 15.40 25.95
C GLY A 401 15.23 14.74 27.14
N ALA A 402 16.51 14.41 26.98
CA ALA A 402 17.31 13.70 27.98
C ALA A 402 17.53 14.49 29.27
N HIS A 403 17.34 15.80 29.28
CA HIS A 403 17.44 16.62 30.47
C HIS A 403 16.07 16.93 31.11
N GLY A 404 14.94 16.50 30.47
CA GLY A 404 13.59 16.72 30.95
C GLY A 404 12.89 17.93 30.33
N GLU A 405 13.50 18.57 29.34
CA GLU A 405 12.84 19.57 28.48
C GLU A 405 11.77 18.90 27.60
N VAL A 406 10.72 19.67 27.24
CA VAL A 406 9.59 19.14 26.47
C VAL A 406 9.33 20.00 25.24
N TYR A 407 9.29 19.37 24.07
CA TYR A 407 8.69 19.93 22.85
C TYR A 407 7.29 19.34 22.67
N PHE A 408 6.33 20.14 22.21
CA PHE A 408 5.00 19.63 21.90
C PHE A 408 4.36 20.42 20.77
N THR A 409 3.45 19.76 20.06
CA THR A 409 2.71 20.33 18.94
C THR A 409 1.34 20.85 19.38
N ASP A 410 0.93 21.97 18.76
CA ASP A 410 -0.39 22.57 18.87
C ASP A 410 -0.96 22.77 17.45
N PRO A 411 -1.65 21.74 16.89
CA PRO A 411 -2.17 21.81 15.53
C PRO A 411 -3.19 22.93 15.31
N ALA A 412 -4.02 23.20 16.33
CA ALA A 412 -5.05 24.23 16.23
C ALA A 412 -4.47 25.65 16.11
N ALA A 413 -3.33 25.90 16.77
CA ALA A 413 -2.62 27.16 16.70
C ALA A 413 -1.46 27.15 15.68
N GLN A 414 -1.20 26.01 15.02
CA GLN A 414 -0.09 25.81 14.06
C GLN A 414 1.28 26.14 14.66
N ARG A 415 1.54 25.64 15.88
CA ARG A 415 2.70 25.98 16.71
C ARG A 415 3.46 24.76 17.19
N ILE A 416 4.78 24.96 17.37
CA ILE A 416 5.64 24.10 18.17
C ILE A 416 6.04 24.87 19.41
N TRP A 417 5.81 24.26 20.57
CA TRP A 417 6.14 24.80 21.87
C TRP A 417 7.36 24.12 22.48
N PHE A 418 8.04 24.82 23.35
CA PHE A 418 9.13 24.33 24.17
C PHE A 418 8.88 24.68 25.65
N ILE A 419 9.14 23.72 26.54
CA ILE A 419 9.14 23.91 27.99
C ILE A 419 10.53 23.56 28.49
N ASP A 420 11.20 24.49 29.15
CA ASP A 420 12.50 24.24 29.76
C ASP A 420 12.37 23.42 31.07
N VAL A 421 13.50 22.95 31.60
CA VAL A 421 13.55 22.18 32.85
C VAL A 421 13.07 22.95 34.10
N LYS A 422 12.87 24.26 34.01
CA LYS A 422 12.31 25.10 35.06
C LYS A 422 10.80 25.30 34.91
N GLY A 423 10.19 24.77 33.84
CA GLY A 423 8.77 24.93 33.52
C GLY A 423 8.41 26.20 32.75
N ASN A 424 9.40 26.98 32.27
CA ASN A 424 9.12 28.12 31.41
C ASN A 424 8.76 27.65 29.99
N LYS A 425 7.61 28.09 29.49
CA LYS A 425 7.12 27.73 28.16
C LYS A 425 7.26 28.87 27.16
N ARG A 426 7.60 28.57 25.89
CA ARG A 426 7.60 29.50 24.78
C ARG A 426 7.30 28.80 23.44
N VAL A 427 6.78 29.55 22.48
CA VAL A 427 6.69 29.09 21.09
C VAL A 427 8.09 29.12 20.48
N VAL A 428 8.49 28.04 19.80
CA VAL A 428 9.79 27.92 19.15
C VAL A 428 9.70 27.86 17.63
N TYR A 429 8.50 27.57 17.08
CA TYR A 429 8.24 27.62 15.64
C TYR A 429 6.76 27.79 15.33
N GLU A 430 6.46 28.46 14.20
CA GLU A 430 5.13 28.59 13.59
C GLU A 430 5.26 28.40 12.07
N GLY A 431 4.23 27.85 11.37
CA GLY A 431 4.21 27.78 9.92
C GLY A 431 4.03 26.39 9.33
N ILE A 432 3.98 25.33 10.16
CA ILE A 432 3.51 24.00 9.71
C ILE A 432 1.98 24.02 9.70
N SER A 433 1.36 23.52 8.63
CA SER A 433 -0.10 23.63 8.43
C SER A 433 -0.90 22.86 9.49
N PHE A 434 -0.45 21.66 9.84
CA PHE A 434 -1.01 20.84 10.89
C PHE A 434 0.09 20.05 11.60
N PRO A 435 0.89 20.70 12.49
CA PRO A 435 1.97 20.01 13.21
C PRO A 435 1.36 18.98 14.15
N ASN A 436 1.59 17.69 13.88
CA ASN A 436 1.00 16.57 14.63
C ASN A 436 2.08 15.81 15.41
N GLY A 437 2.57 14.69 14.91
CA GLY A 437 3.62 13.94 15.55
C GLY A 437 4.92 14.74 15.73
N VAL A 438 5.58 14.56 16.87
CA VAL A 438 6.86 15.19 17.18
C VAL A 438 7.83 14.21 17.81
N ARG A 439 9.07 14.17 17.32
CA ARG A 439 10.10 13.26 17.80
C ARG A 439 11.49 13.91 17.79
N LEU A 440 12.33 13.58 18.76
CA LEU A 440 13.76 13.89 18.71
C LEU A 440 14.50 12.78 17.93
N SER A 441 15.53 13.17 17.15
CA SER A 441 16.46 12.21 16.56
C SER A 441 17.12 11.35 17.66
N PRO A 442 17.70 10.18 17.35
CA PRO A 442 18.29 9.31 18.36
C PRO A 442 19.34 9.99 19.24
N ASP A 443 20.12 10.92 18.71
CA ASP A 443 21.12 11.72 19.41
C ASP A 443 20.59 13.04 19.97
N GLN A 444 19.29 13.34 19.72
CA GLN A 444 18.58 14.55 20.14
C GLN A 444 19.10 15.87 19.57
N SER A 445 19.90 15.80 18.51
CA SER A 445 20.38 16.99 17.81
C SER A 445 19.33 17.62 16.89
N LEU A 446 18.33 16.84 16.48
CA LEU A 446 17.25 17.27 15.61
C LEU A 446 15.88 17.06 16.26
N LEU A 447 14.96 18.02 16.05
CA LEU A 447 13.54 17.86 16.28
C LEU A 447 12.83 17.60 14.96
N LEU A 448 12.04 16.53 14.89
CA LEU A 448 11.27 16.09 13.73
C LEU A 448 9.80 16.35 14.02
N VAL A 449 9.08 17.00 13.08
CA VAL A 449 7.65 17.32 13.21
C VAL A 449 6.96 17.08 11.89
N ASP A 450 5.94 16.25 11.86
CA ASP A 450 5.17 16.01 10.65
C ASP A 450 4.08 17.08 10.42
N ASP A 451 3.64 17.17 9.16
CA ASP A 451 2.50 17.94 8.72
C ASP A 451 1.42 16.97 8.19
N SER A 452 0.40 16.70 9.00
CA SER A 452 -0.69 15.78 8.58
C SER A 452 -1.43 16.24 7.33
N ASN A 453 -1.51 17.55 7.08
CA ASN A 453 -2.17 18.13 5.89
C ASN A 453 -1.25 18.20 4.66
N GLY A 454 0.03 17.91 4.86
CA GLY A 454 1.05 17.94 3.82
C GLY A 454 1.59 16.54 3.49
N ARG A 455 2.82 16.55 2.96
CA ARG A 455 3.57 15.33 2.67
C ARG A 455 4.98 15.36 3.24
N TRP A 456 5.24 16.24 4.21
CA TRP A 456 6.58 16.47 4.72
C TRP A 456 6.67 16.19 6.21
N VAL A 457 7.82 15.62 6.63
CA VAL A 457 8.26 15.78 8.01
C VAL A 457 9.35 16.84 8.02
N TRP A 458 9.13 17.86 8.85
CA TRP A 458 10.06 18.95 9.07
C TRP A 458 11.19 18.52 9.99
N SER A 459 12.40 18.97 9.72
CA SER A 459 13.57 18.74 10.56
C SER A 459 14.14 20.08 11.01
N PHE A 460 14.42 20.19 12.30
CA PHE A 460 14.98 21.39 12.92
C PHE A 460 16.21 21.02 13.72
N GLN A 461 17.25 21.82 13.66
CA GLN A 461 18.40 21.71 14.55
C GLN A 461 18.06 22.25 15.94
N VAL A 462 18.22 21.43 16.97
CA VAL A 462 17.98 21.83 18.38
C VAL A 462 19.20 22.61 18.88
N GLN A 463 18.96 23.81 19.43
CA GLN A 463 20.01 24.65 20.02
C GLN A 463 20.12 24.41 21.53
N ALA A 464 21.23 24.80 22.13
CA ALA A 464 21.51 24.60 23.55
C ALA A 464 20.48 25.25 24.50
N ASP A 465 19.80 26.31 24.07
CA ASP A 465 18.72 26.97 24.81
C ASP A 465 17.32 26.39 24.51
N GLY A 466 17.23 25.33 23.70
CA GLY A 466 16.00 24.72 23.25
C GLY A 466 15.30 25.44 22.10
N SER A 467 15.91 26.50 21.52
CA SER A 467 15.41 27.11 20.29
C SER A 467 15.67 26.19 19.07
N LEU A 468 14.92 26.42 18.01
CA LEU A 468 15.03 25.65 16.76
C LEU A 468 15.66 26.51 15.68
N ALA A 469 16.62 25.95 14.96
CA ALA A 469 17.27 26.57 13.81
C ALA A 469 17.22 25.67 12.58
N ASN A 470 17.48 26.25 11.41
CA ASN A 470 17.63 25.53 10.15
C ASN A 470 16.45 24.57 9.83
N GLY A 471 15.22 25.07 10.06
CA GLY A 471 14.00 24.31 9.79
C GLY A 471 13.77 24.09 8.30
N GLU A 472 13.61 22.84 7.88
CA GLU A 472 13.36 22.45 6.49
C GLU A 472 12.25 21.40 6.41
N ALA A 473 11.44 21.46 5.34
CA ALA A 473 10.54 20.38 4.93
C ALA A 473 11.40 19.26 4.33
N PHE A 474 11.87 18.34 5.17
CA PHE A 474 13.03 17.51 4.88
C PHE A 474 12.70 16.10 4.40
N TYR A 475 11.87 15.36 5.16
CA TYR A 475 11.48 14.00 4.78
C TYR A 475 10.28 14.07 3.83
N HIS A 476 10.43 13.49 2.64
CA HIS A 476 9.40 13.51 1.60
C HIS A 476 8.60 12.20 1.61
N LEU A 477 7.42 12.22 2.24
CA LEU A 477 6.57 11.04 2.38
C LEU A 477 5.80 10.71 1.08
N GLU A 478 5.51 9.45 0.87
CA GLU A 478 4.64 8.99 -0.21
C GLU A 478 3.16 9.27 0.12
N THR A 479 2.37 9.58 -0.90
CA THR A 479 0.93 9.86 -0.78
C THR A 479 0.11 8.80 -1.51
N SER A 480 -1.12 8.57 -1.05
CA SER A 480 -2.08 7.77 -1.80
C SER A 480 -2.73 8.61 -2.91
N ASP A 481 -3.30 7.94 -3.93
CA ASP A 481 -4.09 8.61 -4.97
C ASP A 481 -5.44 9.17 -4.46
N GLU A 482 -5.87 8.73 -3.28
CA GLU A 482 -7.16 9.10 -2.72
C GLU A 482 -7.11 10.43 -1.95
N THR A 483 -5.93 10.88 -1.53
CA THR A 483 -5.74 12.11 -0.75
C THR A 483 -4.46 12.84 -1.13
N SER A 484 -4.50 14.17 -1.11
CA SER A 484 -3.31 15.00 -1.31
C SER A 484 -2.42 15.10 -0.06
N ALA A 485 -2.95 14.70 1.09
CA ALA A 485 -2.25 14.70 2.38
C ALA A 485 -1.85 13.28 2.77
N THR A 486 -0.71 13.13 3.42
CA THR A 486 -0.24 11.85 3.92
C THR A 486 -1.03 11.35 5.13
N GLY A 487 -1.68 12.27 5.86
CA GLY A 487 -2.26 11.97 7.17
C GLY A 487 -1.18 11.48 8.14
N ALA A 488 0.03 12.02 8.04
CA ALA A 488 1.12 11.72 8.96
C ALA A 488 0.72 12.05 10.39
N ASP A 489 1.08 11.19 11.34
CA ASP A 489 0.69 11.28 12.73
C ASP A 489 1.86 10.85 13.63
N GLY A 490 1.70 9.98 14.61
CA GLY A 490 2.78 9.62 15.51
C GLY A 490 4.00 8.99 14.84
N MET A 491 5.16 9.21 15.44
CA MET A 491 6.46 8.82 14.91
C MET A 491 7.36 8.18 15.95
N THR A 492 8.29 7.31 15.49
CA THR A 492 9.37 6.79 16.32
C THR A 492 10.67 6.68 15.51
N VAL A 493 11.79 6.46 16.19
CA VAL A 493 13.12 6.30 15.57
C VAL A 493 13.79 5.02 16.04
N ASP A 494 14.62 4.41 15.19
CA ASP A 494 15.49 3.30 15.58
C ASP A 494 16.92 3.76 15.89
N SER A 495 17.75 2.84 16.40
CA SER A 495 19.14 3.12 16.77
C SER A 495 20.06 3.42 15.58
N GLU A 496 19.63 3.13 14.36
CA GLU A 496 20.37 3.44 13.13
C GLU A 496 19.94 4.78 12.52
N GLY A 497 18.95 5.46 13.13
CA GLY A 497 18.49 6.78 12.71
C GLY A 497 17.38 6.76 11.69
N PHE A 498 16.76 5.60 11.43
CA PHE A 498 15.57 5.55 10.60
C PHE A 498 14.37 6.11 11.36
N LEU A 499 13.57 6.90 10.65
CA LEU A 499 12.33 7.47 11.14
C LEU A 499 11.15 6.64 10.64
N TYR A 500 10.26 6.26 11.55
CA TYR A 500 9.03 5.52 11.29
C TYR A 500 7.84 6.46 11.49
N VAL A 501 7.04 6.67 10.44
CA VAL A 501 5.92 7.64 10.43
C VAL A 501 4.62 6.91 10.07
N THR A 502 3.61 7.01 10.93
CA THR A 502 2.27 6.51 10.60
C THR A 502 1.62 7.41 9.54
N THR A 503 1.02 6.80 8.51
CA THR A 503 0.40 7.52 7.39
C THR A 503 -0.82 6.80 6.85
N ASN A 504 -1.55 7.44 5.92
CA ASN A 504 -2.67 6.82 5.22
C ASN A 504 -2.26 5.61 4.37
N LEU A 505 -1.02 5.57 3.84
CA LEU A 505 -0.50 4.42 3.08
C LEU A 505 -0.06 3.25 3.97
N GLY A 506 0.27 3.51 5.22
CA GLY A 506 0.85 2.56 6.15
C GLY A 506 1.93 3.21 7.01
N LEU A 507 2.79 2.40 7.58
CA LEU A 507 3.95 2.88 8.34
C LEU A 507 5.12 3.11 7.37
N GLN A 508 5.45 4.37 7.09
CA GLN A 508 6.56 4.73 6.22
C GLN A 508 7.87 4.79 7.00
N ILE A 509 8.93 4.25 6.43
CA ILE A 509 10.26 4.17 7.03
C ILE A 509 11.21 5.00 6.19
N CYS A 510 11.73 6.07 6.78
CA CYS A 510 12.62 7.01 6.13
C CYS A 510 14.04 6.86 6.65
N ASP A 511 15.01 6.96 5.75
CA ASP A 511 16.42 7.05 6.12
C ASP A 511 16.79 8.43 6.68
N GLN A 512 18.02 8.56 7.22
CA GLN A 512 18.51 9.83 7.76
C GLN A 512 18.55 10.98 6.72
N PRO A 513 18.88 10.73 5.41
CA PRO A 513 18.76 11.73 4.35
C PRO A 513 17.33 12.16 3.98
N GLY A 514 16.29 11.56 4.55
CA GLY A 514 14.89 11.97 4.37
C GLY A 514 14.14 11.26 3.25
N ARG A 515 14.63 10.11 2.77
CA ARG A 515 14.02 9.32 1.69
C ARG A 515 13.19 8.19 2.28
N VAL A 516 12.00 7.94 1.73
CA VAL A 516 11.20 6.74 2.06
C VAL A 516 11.84 5.52 1.41
N GLU A 517 12.33 4.60 2.22
CA GLU A 517 12.93 3.34 1.77
C GLU A 517 12.06 2.11 2.07
N GLY A 518 11.05 2.27 2.94
CA GLY A 518 10.14 1.19 3.28
C GLY A 518 8.74 1.67 3.61
N ILE A 519 7.74 0.83 3.29
CA ILE A 519 6.33 1.05 3.64
C ILE A 519 5.78 -0.28 4.16
N LEU A 520 5.48 -0.35 5.45
CA LEU A 520 4.75 -1.48 6.02
C LEU A 520 3.25 -1.23 5.88
N ARG A 521 2.54 -2.24 5.40
CA ARG A 521 1.09 -2.13 5.22
C ARG A 521 0.36 -2.02 6.55
N LYS A 522 -0.77 -1.34 6.53
CA LYS A 522 -1.64 -1.24 7.71
C LYS A 522 -2.15 -2.61 8.12
N PRO A 523 -2.19 -2.92 9.43
CA PRO A 523 -2.71 -4.19 9.91
C PRO A 523 -4.23 -4.33 9.77
N GLN A 524 -4.94 -3.22 9.61
CA GLN A 524 -6.39 -3.16 9.34
C GLN A 524 -6.75 -1.90 8.57
N ASP A 525 -7.96 -1.84 8.01
CA ASP A 525 -8.50 -0.62 7.42
C ASP A 525 -8.67 0.47 8.48
N GLY A 526 -8.52 1.73 8.07
CA GLY A 526 -8.61 2.90 8.94
C GLY A 526 -7.26 3.60 9.17
N PRO A 527 -7.23 4.63 10.03
CA PRO A 527 -6.03 5.39 10.31
C PRO A 527 -5.04 4.59 11.17
N LEU A 528 -3.75 4.79 10.93
CA LEU A 528 -2.70 4.59 11.90
C LEU A 528 -2.45 5.92 12.60
N SER A 529 -2.43 5.93 13.92
CA SER A 529 -2.29 7.16 14.70
C SER A 529 -0.93 7.30 15.38
N ASN A 530 -0.34 6.21 15.90
CA ASN A 530 0.96 6.30 16.55
C ASN A 530 1.77 5.02 16.41
N VAL A 531 3.09 5.10 16.67
CA VAL A 531 4.03 3.99 16.62
C VAL A 531 5.11 4.11 17.67
N VAL A 532 5.49 2.99 18.28
CA VAL A 532 6.60 2.92 19.23
C VAL A 532 7.30 1.57 19.16
N PHE A 533 8.60 1.54 19.40
CA PHE A 533 9.33 0.32 19.69
C PHE A 533 9.12 -0.05 21.16
N GLY A 534 8.77 -1.30 21.44
CA GLY A 534 8.54 -1.82 22.78
C GLY A 534 8.95 -3.28 22.91
N GLY A 535 8.51 -3.91 24.00
CA GLY A 535 8.88 -5.29 24.33
C GLY A 535 10.34 -5.46 24.75
N PRO A 536 10.75 -6.70 25.05
CA PRO A 536 12.14 -7.01 25.41
C PRO A 536 13.10 -6.57 24.29
N GLY A 537 14.16 -5.84 24.64
CA GLY A 537 15.18 -5.38 23.70
C GLY A 537 14.74 -4.22 22.79
N LEU A 538 13.49 -3.79 22.83
CA LEU A 538 12.89 -2.78 21.94
C LEU A 538 12.94 -3.19 20.46
N GLU A 539 12.67 -4.46 20.18
CA GLU A 539 12.70 -5.06 18.84
C GLU A 539 11.27 -5.42 18.34
N THR A 540 10.25 -4.86 18.99
CA THR A 540 8.85 -5.04 18.60
C THR A 540 8.21 -3.68 18.32
N LEU A 541 7.71 -3.50 17.10
CA LEU A 541 6.88 -2.35 16.76
C LEU A 541 5.48 -2.54 17.35
N TYR A 542 4.96 -1.51 17.98
CA TYR A 542 3.56 -1.38 18.38
C TYR A 542 2.97 -0.21 17.62
N VAL A 543 1.82 -0.42 16.95
CA VAL A 543 1.10 0.62 16.24
C VAL A 543 -0.32 0.74 16.79
N THR A 544 -0.75 1.97 17.04
CA THR A 544 -2.15 2.28 17.33
C THR A 544 -2.90 2.45 16.02
N ALA A 545 -4.01 1.73 15.86
CA ALA A 545 -4.75 1.66 14.61
C ALA A 545 -6.26 1.61 14.90
N GLY A 546 -6.92 2.77 14.88
CA GLY A 546 -8.35 2.88 15.16
C GLY A 546 -8.71 2.31 16.54
N ASP A 547 -9.47 1.21 16.57
CA ASP A 547 -9.97 0.56 17.79
C ASP A 547 -9.03 -0.49 18.40
N LYS A 548 -7.82 -0.65 17.85
CA LYS A 548 -6.85 -1.68 18.26
C LYS A 548 -5.42 -1.16 18.33
N VAL A 549 -4.62 -1.90 19.09
CA VAL A 549 -3.15 -1.82 19.05
C VAL A 549 -2.63 -3.13 18.47
N PHE A 550 -1.76 -3.02 17.46
CA PHE A 550 -1.08 -4.16 16.87
C PHE A 550 0.39 -4.15 17.24
N ARG A 551 1.02 -5.32 17.19
CA ARG A 551 2.46 -5.49 17.40
C ARG A 551 3.06 -6.36 16.31
N ARG A 552 4.36 -6.14 16.04
CA ARG A 552 5.13 -6.97 15.12
C ARG A 552 6.60 -6.97 15.52
N HIS A 553 7.21 -8.14 15.63
CA HIS A 553 8.64 -8.27 15.86
C HIS A 553 9.42 -7.86 14.60
N VAL A 554 10.51 -7.12 14.79
CA VAL A 554 11.38 -6.63 13.70
C VAL A 554 12.85 -6.83 14.07
N ARG A 555 13.74 -6.74 13.07
CA ARG A 555 15.18 -6.88 13.24
C ARG A 555 15.90 -5.58 13.60
N ARG A 556 15.14 -4.51 13.82
CA ARG A 556 15.63 -3.19 14.21
C ARG A 556 15.33 -2.92 15.67
N LYS A 557 16.20 -2.14 16.28
CA LYS A 557 16.08 -1.79 17.69
C LYS A 557 15.71 -0.33 17.88
N GLY A 558 14.65 -0.08 18.64
CA GLY A 558 14.24 1.27 19.02
C GLY A 558 15.21 1.94 20.01
N VAL A 559 15.00 3.23 20.22
CA VAL A 559 15.74 4.07 21.17
C VAL A 559 14.81 4.55 22.28
N LEU A 560 15.26 4.41 23.54
CA LEU A 560 14.56 5.03 24.65
C LEU A 560 14.73 6.55 24.58
N PRO A 561 13.66 7.34 24.74
CA PRO A 561 13.74 8.81 24.66
C PRO A 561 14.76 9.41 25.64
N SER A 562 14.94 8.77 26.79
CA SER A 562 15.83 9.23 27.85
C SER A 562 17.30 8.80 27.70
N VAL A 563 17.63 8.05 26.64
CA VAL A 563 18.99 7.51 26.43
C VAL A 563 19.43 7.82 24.99
N PRO A 564 20.01 9.03 24.77
CA PRO A 564 20.48 9.42 23.45
C PRO A 564 21.51 8.43 22.87
N VAL A 565 21.36 8.13 21.59
CA VAL A 565 22.25 7.22 20.84
C VAL A 565 22.68 7.95 19.56
N LYS A 566 24.00 8.02 19.32
CA LYS A 566 24.49 8.57 18.07
C LYS A 566 24.29 7.52 16.96
N PRO A 567 23.47 7.80 15.94
CA PRO A 567 23.29 6.86 14.84
C PRO A 567 24.56 6.78 13.98
N PRO A 568 24.75 5.70 13.21
CA PRO A 568 25.83 5.60 12.24
C PRO A 568 25.67 6.67 11.15
N VAL A 569 26.77 6.97 10.46
CA VAL A 569 26.73 7.86 9.28
C VAL A 569 25.87 7.18 8.20
N PRO A 570 24.92 7.89 7.59
CA PRO A 570 24.04 7.31 6.57
C PRO A 570 24.84 6.80 5.37
N ARG A 571 24.40 5.69 4.80
CA ARG A 571 24.94 5.21 3.53
C ARG A 571 24.37 6.05 2.40
N LEU A 572 25.23 6.43 1.45
CA LEU A 572 24.83 7.15 0.22
C LEU A 572 24.17 6.20 -0.77
#